data_7eed258d12f2980ec04ca148b5e5d18a
#
_entry.id   7eed258d12f2980ec04ca148b5e5d18a
#
_cell.length_a   1.000
_cell.length_b   1.000
_cell.length_c   1.000
_cell.angle_alpha   90.00
_cell.angle_beta   90.00
_cell.angle_gamma   90.00
#
_symmetry.space_group_name_H-M   'P 1'
#
loop_
_entity.id
_entity.type
_entity.pdbx_description
1 polymer ?
#
loop_
_entity_poly.entity_id
_entity_poly.type
_entity_poly.pdbx_seq_one_letter_code
_entity_poly.pdbx_strand_id
1 'polypeptide(L)'
;MRLLAELKRRKVFQTAAIYAASAWLLLQVAEFLLQMLEVPAWGLKLVFVVLLVGFPLALVLSWMHQITPHGIRRESDAGPSDGVLEPSRAELPAPSGLVAPAPPVTDCSIAVLPFANMSDDPANVHFSDGLSEELLNLLSRVQGLRVVARTSSFSFRGRAVDAATIAKELRVTHLLEGSVRRAGSRVRITAQLVRASDSSHAWSQTFDRALGDIFAIQDEIASAVVRELEVKLLGKAGPKAWPTDTDAYAHYLRGRHFSELASKAGYEQAISELEAALAIDPGFAPAWATLGSVYWSGANNSLINYAEGARRARQYSEKALAFDPNLAEPISLLGYFDVVEGVDLDGGMRRLERGRELEPHNPRILTRLANIATRRGRLEDARRYCDEALHADPLSPLVHAVYGNTSFFSGRLDEAEAMRRKVLELSPGWLSGHFYLGRILLQKNELDEALAEMRREQSAFWRLTGLAIVHHALGEAEASDAALNELMRMPTDGAGYQLAQVHAYRGDVDTAFQWLDRAATAHDAGLGFAGFDPLLGNLHGDPRWQPFLERIGVAPCN
;
A
#
# COMPACT_ATOMS: atom_id res chain seq x y z
N MET A 1 -35.08 -30.66 -14.60
CA MET A 1 -33.91 -30.44 -13.75
C MET A 1 -32.64 -30.01 -14.50
N ARG A 2 -32.36 -30.52 -15.71
CA ARG A 2 -31.16 -30.13 -16.50
C ARG A 2 -31.12 -28.63 -16.89
N LEU A 3 -32.27 -28.04 -17.28
CA LEU A 3 -32.37 -26.64 -17.72
C LEU A 3 -32.07 -25.64 -16.58
N LEU A 4 -32.55 -25.91 -15.36
CA LEU A 4 -32.27 -25.08 -14.18
C LEU A 4 -30.81 -25.11 -13.75
N ALA A 5 -30.14 -26.27 -13.87
CA ALA A 5 -28.73 -26.42 -13.59
C ALA A 5 -27.87 -25.67 -14.63
N GLU A 6 -28.30 -25.64 -15.89
CA GLU A 6 -27.60 -24.94 -16.97
C GLU A 6 -27.75 -23.42 -16.87
N LEU A 7 -28.94 -22.90 -16.52
CA LEU A 7 -29.19 -21.48 -16.20
C LEU A 7 -28.37 -21.00 -15.00
N LYS A 8 -28.18 -21.85 -13.97
CA LYS A 8 -27.36 -21.55 -12.82
C LYS A 8 -25.87 -21.55 -13.17
N ARG A 9 -25.40 -22.49 -14.01
CA ARG A 9 -24.02 -22.56 -14.53
C ARG A 9 -23.65 -21.33 -15.35
N ARG A 10 -24.58 -20.82 -16.16
CA ARG A 10 -24.37 -19.65 -17.04
C ARG A 10 -24.60 -18.30 -16.36
N LYS A 11 -24.73 -18.26 -15.04
CA LYS A 11 -24.92 -17.04 -14.22
C LYS A 11 -26.12 -16.17 -14.63
N VAL A 12 -27.11 -16.72 -15.36
CA VAL A 12 -28.30 -16.00 -15.86
C VAL A 12 -29.09 -15.38 -14.70
N PHE A 13 -29.20 -16.07 -13.57
CA PHE A 13 -29.85 -15.54 -12.37
C PHE A 13 -29.11 -14.34 -11.77
N GLN A 14 -27.79 -14.32 -11.83
CA GLN A 14 -26.98 -13.20 -11.35
C GLN A 14 -27.17 -11.98 -12.25
N THR A 15 -27.19 -12.17 -13.57
CA THR A 15 -27.48 -11.10 -14.55
C THR A 15 -28.88 -10.55 -14.37
N ALA A 16 -29.88 -11.42 -14.16
CA ALA A 16 -31.27 -11.00 -13.89
C ALA A 16 -31.39 -10.14 -12.63
N ALA A 17 -30.70 -10.54 -11.53
CA ALA A 17 -30.70 -9.79 -10.28
C ALA A 17 -30.02 -8.42 -10.42
N ILE A 18 -28.86 -8.37 -11.10
CA ILE A 18 -28.14 -7.12 -11.35
C ILE A 18 -29.00 -6.19 -12.22
N TYR A 19 -29.62 -6.73 -13.29
CA TYR A 19 -30.49 -5.93 -14.17
C TYR A 19 -31.68 -5.36 -13.40
N ALA A 20 -32.36 -6.18 -12.58
CA ALA A 20 -33.50 -5.73 -11.77
C ALA A 20 -33.12 -4.62 -10.79
N ALA A 21 -31.99 -4.75 -10.10
CA ALA A 21 -31.46 -3.74 -9.18
C ALA A 21 -31.11 -2.44 -9.90
N SER A 22 -30.44 -2.53 -11.07
CA SER A 22 -30.08 -1.36 -11.88
C SER A 22 -31.31 -0.68 -12.49
N ALA A 23 -32.29 -1.44 -12.96
CA ALA A 23 -33.54 -0.91 -13.49
C ALA A 23 -34.36 -0.18 -12.43
N TRP A 24 -34.40 -0.72 -11.20
CA TRP A 24 -35.07 -0.06 -10.07
C TRP A 24 -34.39 1.27 -9.72
N LEU A 25 -33.07 1.30 -9.66
CA LEU A 25 -32.30 2.54 -9.40
C LEU A 25 -32.52 3.57 -10.49
N LEU A 26 -32.49 3.14 -11.77
CA LEU A 26 -32.72 4.03 -12.91
C LEU A 26 -34.15 4.62 -12.89
N LEU A 27 -35.16 3.85 -12.50
CA LEU A 27 -36.52 4.37 -12.35
C LEU A 27 -36.62 5.43 -11.25
N GLN A 28 -35.94 5.26 -10.12
CA GLN A 28 -35.92 6.26 -9.05
C GLN A 28 -35.23 7.56 -9.48
N VAL A 29 -34.08 7.44 -10.15
CA VAL A 29 -33.37 8.61 -10.69
C VAL A 29 -34.19 9.29 -11.79
N ALA A 30 -34.83 8.51 -12.67
CA ALA A 30 -35.69 9.04 -13.72
C ALA A 30 -36.93 9.76 -13.17
N GLU A 31 -37.56 9.23 -12.13
CA GLU A 31 -38.69 9.88 -11.46
C GLU A 31 -38.28 11.25 -10.90
N PHE A 32 -37.16 11.32 -10.22
CA PHE A 32 -36.63 12.58 -9.68
C PHE A 32 -36.29 13.59 -10.77
N LEU A 33 -35.58 13.15 -11.84
CA LEU A 33 -35.19 14.03 -12.95
C LEU A 33 -36.40 14.49 -13.78
N LEU A 34 -37.36 13.62 -14.05
CA LEU A 34 -38.55 13.96 -14.83
C LEU A 34 -39.46 14.92 -14.07
N GLN A 35 -39.53 14.83 -12.74
CA GLN A 35 -40.22 15.82 -11.89
C GLN A 35 -39.50 17.19 -11.94
N MET A 36 -38.17 17.21 -11.86
CA MET A 36 -37.38 18.43 -11.92
C MET A 36 -37.46 19.15 -13.28
N LEU A 37 -37.64 18.37 -14.35
CA LEU A 37 -37.72 18.88 -15.74
C LEU A 37 -39.17 19.12 -16.19
N GLU A 38 -40.18 19.01 -15.31
CA GLU A 38 -41.61 19.20 -15.57
C GLU A 38 -42.13 18.32 -16.72
N VAL A 39 -41.54 17.13 -16.96
CA VAL A 39 -41.95 16.22 -18.01
C VAL A 39 -43.28 15.54 -17.62
N PRO A 40 -44.29 15.47 -18.55
CA PRO A 40 -45.54 14.82 -18.25
C PRO A 40 -45.40 13.35 -17.85
N ALA A 41 -46.36 12.82 -17.07
CA ALA A 41 -46.36 11.46 -16.48
C ALA A 41 -46.14 10.30 -17.48
N TRP A 42 -46.32 10.53 -18.81
CA TRP A 42 -45.99 9.53 -19.83
C TRP A 42 -44.48 9.26 -19.96
N GLY A 43 -43.61 10.21 -19.56
CA GLY A 43 -42.16 10.06 -19.65
C GLY A 43 -41.66 8.90 -18.74
N LEU A 44 -42.15 8.79 -17.52
CA LEU A 44 -41.81 7.68 -16.61
C LEU A 44 -42.30 6.33 -17.15
N LYS A 45 -43.53 6.33 -17.78
CA LYS A 45 -44.07 5.11 -18.41
C LYS A 45 -43.20 4.66 -19.58
N LEU A 46 -42.64 5.58 -20.36
CA LEU A 46 -41.74 5.26 -21.46
C LEU A 46 -40.43 4.63 -20.95
N VAL A 47 -39.83 5.20 -19.92
CA VAL A 47 -38.61 4.63 -19.26
C VAL A 47 -38.90 3.22 -18.77
N PHE A 48 -40.03 3.01 -18.10
CA PHE A 48 -40.43 1.69 -17.63
C PHE A 48 -40.59 0.67 -18.77
N VAL A 49 -41.23 1.04 -19.87
CA VAL A 49 -41.40 0.16 -21.05
C VAL A 49 -40.05 -0.19 -21.68
N VAL A 50 -39.13 0.77 -21.81
CA VAL A 50 -37.78 0.53 -22.34
C VAL A 50 -36.99 -0.46 -21.46
N LEU A 51 -37.06 -0.31 -20.13
CA LEU A 51 -36.44 -1.23 -19.20
C LEU A 51 -37.08 -2.63 -19.23
N LEU A 52 -38.39 -2.70 -19.37
CA LEU A 52 -39.11 -3.97 -19.47
C LEU A 52 -38.74 -4.75 -20.74
N VAL A 53 -38.61 -4.07 -21.91
CA VAL A 53 -38.18 -4.67 -23.17
C VAL A 53 -36.70 -5.03 -23.17
N GLY A 54 -35.86 -4.23 -22.47
CA GLY A 54 -34.44 -4.48 -22.32
C GLY A 54 -34.11 -5.73 -21.48
N PHE A 55 -34.99 -6.13 -20.56
CA PHE A 55 -34.77 -7.27 -19.68
C PHE A 55 -34.59 -8.60 -20.44
N PRO A 56 -35.51 -9.06 -21.32
CA PRO A 56 -35.31 -10.29 -22.06
C PRO A 56 -34.11 -10.21 -22.99
N LEU A 57 -33.82 -9.03 -23.57
CA LEU A 57 -32.64 -8.84 -24.40
C LEU A 57 -31.34 -9.04 -23.63
N ALA A 58 -31.26 -8.51 -22.40
CA ALA A 58 -30.11 -8.68 -21.53
C ALA A 58 -29.91 -10.16 -21.12
N LEU A 59 -31.01 -10.91 -20.90
CA LEU A 59 -30.95 -12.34 -20.61
C LEU A 59 -30.46 -13.15 -21.81
N VAL A 60 -30.92 -12.83 -23.03
CA VAL A 60 -30.49 -13.50 -24.26
C VAL A 60 -29.01 -13.20 -24.53
N LEU A 61 -28.55 -11.96 -24.36
CA LEU A 61 -27.15 -11.60 -24.51
C LEU A 61 -26.27 -12.28 -23.46
N SER A 62 -26.73 -12.39 -22.21
CA SER A 62 -26.03 -13.12 -21.15
C SER A 62 -25.94 -14.63 -21.42
N TRP A 63 -26.93 -15.18 -22.12
CA TRP A 63 -26.93 -16.58 -22.53
C TRP A 63 -26.01 -16.87 -23.73
N MET A 64 -25.88 -15.90 -24.66
CA MET A 64 -25.02 -16.01 -25.85
C MET A 64 -23.54 -15.67 -25.60
N HIS A 65 -23.23 -14.90 -24.54
CA HIS A 65 -21.88 -14.40 -24.29
C HIS A 65 -21.45 -14.67 -22.85
N GLN A 66 -20.23 -15.17 -22.65
CA GLN A 66 -19.59 -15.19 -21.34
C GLN A 66 -18.76 -13.92 -21.16
N ILE A 67 -19.08 -13.15 -20.12
CA ILE A 67 -18.27 -12.00 -19.71
C ILE A 67 -17.13 -12.53 -18.85
N THR A 68 -15.92 -12.52 -19.41
CA THR A 68 -14.69 -12.84 -18.66
C THR A 68 -13.92 -11.56 -18.33
N PRO A 69 -13.00 -11.56 -17.38
CA PRO A 69 -12.17 -10.39 -17.05
C PRO A 69 -11.35 -9.84 -18.24
N HIS A 70 -11.27 -10.58 -19.35
CA HIS A 70 -10.52 -10.21 -20.56
C HIS A 70 -11.39 -9.91 -21.79
N GLY A 71 -12.70 -9.68 -21.62
CA GLY A 71 -13.61 -9.27 -22.69
C GLY A 71 -14.74 -10.27 -23.01
N ILE A 72 -15.54 -9.94 -24.03
CA ILE A 72 -16.73 -10.69 -24.46
C ILE A 72 -16.34 -11.68 -25.57
N ARG A 73 -16.51 -13.01 -25.35
CA ARG A 73 -16.29 -14.06 -26.37
C ARG A 73 -17.59 -14.78 -26.74
N ARG A 74 -17.75 -15.13 -28.01
CA ARG A 74 -18.86 -15.97 -28.53
C ARG A 74 -18.52 -17.46 -28.35
N GLU A 75 -19.50 -18.27 -27.98
CA GLU A 75 -19.36 -19.72 -27.71
C GLU A 75 -19.09 -20.58 -28.97
N SER A 76 -19.10 -20.00 -30.18
CA SER A 76 -18.86 -20.73 -31.43
C SER A 76 -17.40 -21.11 -31.71
N ASP A 77 -16.45 -20.68 -30.86
CA ASP A 77 -15.01 -20.88 -31.07
C ASP A 77 -14.40 -22.03 -30.22
N ALA A 78 -15.23 -22.82 -29.55
CA ALA A 78 -14.82 -24.00 -28.81
C ALA A 78 -15.19 -25.27 -29.60
N GLY A 79 -14.33 -25.73 -30.51
CA GLY A 79 -14.42 -27.03 -31.15
C GLY A 79 -14.06 -28.18 -30.19
N PRO A 80 -14.54 -29.39 -30.40
CA PRO A 80 -14.26 -30.53 -29.54
C PRO A 80 -12.80 -30.95 -29.65
N SER A 81 -12.18 -31.21 -28.50
CA SER A 81 -10.84 -31.76 -28.38
C SER A 81 -10.86 -33.24 -28.68
N ASP A 82 -10.45 -33.63 -29.88
CA ASP A 82 -10.01 -35.00 -30.18
C ASP A 82 -8.48 -34.99 -30.33
N GLY A 83 -7.85 -35.91 -29.62
CA GLY A 83 -6.42 -36.05 -29.60
C GLY A 83 -5.85 -36.60 -30.89
N VAL A 84 -4.79 -36.00 -31.41
CA VAL A 84 -3.79 -36.64 -32.31
C VAL A 84 -2.43 -35.95 -32.13
N LEU A 85 -1.46 -36.77 -31.72
CA LEU A 85 -0.01 -36.75 -31.93
C LEU A 85 0.69 -35.49 -32.52
N GLU A 86 1.75 -35.11 -31.83
CA GLU A 86 2.78 -34.13 -32.18
C GLU A 86 3.39 -34.30 -33.58
N PRO A 87 3.92 -33.20 -34.14
CA PRO A 87 5.36 -33.16 -34.29
C PRO A 87 6.01 -31.85 -33.75
N SER A 88 7.12 -32.09 -33.13
CA SER A 88 8.16 -31.17 -32.69
C SER A 88 8.30 -29.92 -33.55
N ARG A 89 8.10 -28.77 -32.93
CA ARG A 89 8.54 -27.47 -33.47
C ARG A 89 9.30 -26.73 -32.39
N ALA A 90 10.53 -26.35 -32.70
CA ALA A 90 11.48 -25.70 -31.84
C ALA A 90 10.83 -24.56 -31.04
N GLU A 91 10.90 -24.68 -29.72
CA GLU A 91 10.52 -23.65 -28.77
C GLU A 91 11.48 -22.43 -28.91
N LEU A 92 10.92 -21.32 -29.31
CA LEU A 92 11.45 -20.02 -28.92
C LEU A 92 11.15 -19.86 -27.42
N PRO A 93 12.12 -19.46 -26.58
CA PRO A 93 11.89 -19.32 -25.15
C PRO A 93 10.84 -18.23 -24.92
N ALA A 94 9.75 -18.62 -24.27
CA ALA A 94 8.82 -17.69 -23.68
C ALA A 94 9.57 -16.77 -22.70
N PRO A 95 9.19 -15.49 -22.57
CA PRO A 95 9.79 -14.63 -21.58
C PRO A 95 9.52 -15.24 -20.20
N SER A 96 10.56 -15.77 -19.61
CA SER A 96 10.55 -16.26 -18.23
C SER A 96 10.24 -15.06 -17.34
N GLY A 97 8.98 -14.96 -16.93
CA GLY A 97 8.62 -14.09 -15.83
C GLY A 97 9.45 -14.53 -14.62
N LEU A 98 10.44 -13.74 -14.27
CA LEU A 98 11.21 -13.86 -13.05
C LEU A 98 10.34 -13.44 -11.85
N VAL A 99 9.30 -14.24 -11.59
CA VAL A 99 8.83 -14.41 -10.23
C VAL A 99 9.73 -15.50 -9.68
N ALA A 100 10.68 -15.14 -8.82
CA ALA A 100 11.48 -16.11 -8.08
C ALA A 100 10.52 -17.13 -7.48
N PRO A 101 10.79 -18.45 -7.60
CA PRO A 101 9.95 -19.45 -6.98
C PRO A 101 9.88 -19.13 -5.49
N ALA A 102 8.65 -18.92 -4.99
CA ALA A 102 8.43 -18.68 -3.59
C ALA A 102 9.11 -19.83 -2.80
N PRO A 103 9.95 -19.52 -1.80
CA PRO A 103 10.51 -20.55 -0.95
C PRO A 103 9.36 -21.42 -0.42
N PRO A 104 9.54 -22.73 -0.26
CA PRO A 104 8.50 -23.60 0.25
C PRO A 104 8.02 -23.03 1.59
N VAL A 105 6.70 -22.97 1.79
CA VAL A 105 6.07 -22.49 3.02
C VAL A 105 6.33 -23.56 4.10
N THR A 106 7.53 -23.53 4.66
CA THR A 106 7.94 -24.43 5.77
C THR A 106 7.88 -23.74 7.12
N ASP A 107 7.71 -22.41 7.12
CA ASP A 107 7.66 -21.63 8.35
C ASP A 107 6.21 -21.44 8.82
N CYS A 108 6.00 -21.57 10.13
CA CYS A 108 4.72 -21.28 10.75
C CYS A 108 4.35 -19.81 10.48
N SER A 109 3.23 -19.60 9.80
CA SER A 109 2.84 -18.26 9.35
C SER A 109 1.35 -18.03 9.48
N ILE A 110 0.97 -16.78 9.82
CA ILE A 110 -0.41 -16.41 10.09
C ILE A 110 -0.74 -15.02 9.50
N ALA A 111 -1.97 -14.87 9.05
CA ALA A 111 -2.56 -13.57 8.80
C ALA A 111 -3.76 -13.35 9.73
N VAL A 112 -3.82 -12.19 10.37
CA VAL A 112 -4.95 -11.79 11.20
C VAL A 112 -5.90 -10.97 10.32
N LEU A 113 -7.04 -11.55 9.97
CA LEU A 113 -8.05 -10.87 9.17
C LEU A 113 -8.84 -9.84 10.01
N PRO A 114 -9.41 -8.79 9.39
CA PRO A 114 -10.25 -7.85 10.11
C PRO A 114 -11.47 -8.57 10.68
N PHE A 115 -11.66 -8.49 12.01
CA PHE A 115 -12.80 -9.09 12.69
C PHE A 115 -14.11 -8.41 12.26
N ALA A 116 -15.14 -9.20 11.99
CA ALA A 116 -16.43 -8.68 11.59
C ALA A 116 -17.11 -7.93 12.74
N ASN A 117 -17.56 -6.69 12.48
CA ASN A 117 -18.41 -5.97 13.43
C ASN A 117 -19.84 -6.55 13.38
N MET A 118 -20.27 -7.15 14.47
CA MET A 118 -21.61 -7.70 14.67
C MET A 118 -22.44 -6.84 15.65
N SER A 119 -21.99 -5.62 15.94
CA SER A 119 -22.70 -4.65 16.76
C SER A 119 -23.72 -3.90 15.92
N ASP A 120 -24.78 -3.40 16.56
CA ASP A 120 -25.83 -2.60 15.90
C ASP A 120 -25.31 -1.21 15.46
N ASP A 121 -24.25 -0.71 16.10
CA ASP A 121 -23.61 0.57 15.78
C ASP A 121 -22.44 0.39 14.79
N PRO A 122 -22.53 0.97 13.58
CA PRO A 122 -21.45 0.93 12.60
C PRO A 122 -20.12 1.53 13.09
N ALA A 123 -20.14 2.47 14.04
CA ALA A 123 -18.93 3.08 14.60
C ALA A 123 -18.04 2.05 15.32
N ASN A 124 -18.59 0.91 15.77
CA ASN A 124 -17.81 -0.17 16.37
C ASN A 124 -16.92 -0.95 15.36
N VAL A 125 -17.02 -0.66 14.06
CA VAL A 125 -16.08 -1.19 13.04
C VAL A 125 -14.63 -0.85 13.41
N HIS A 126 -14.37 0.38 13.87
CA HIS A 126 -13.02 0.80 14.26
C HIS A 126 -12.49 0.03 15.47
N PHE A 127 -13.38 -0.33 16.39
CA PHE A 127 -13.02 -1.16 17.53
C PHE A 127 -12.66 -2.60 17.11
N SER A 128 -13.46 -3.20 16.20
CA SER A 128 -13.19 -4.55 15.67
C SER A 128 -11.86 -4.59 14.91
N ASP A 129 -11.58 -3.55 14.13
CA ASP A 129 -10.32 -3.39 13.41
C ASP A 129 -9.13 -3.29 14.34
N GLY A 130 -9.24 -2.40 15.31
CA GLY A 130 -8.20 -2.19 16.29
C GLY A 130 -7.88 -3.45 17.09
N LEU A 131 -8.90 -4.24 17.46
CA LEU A 131 -8.69 -5.54 18.08
C LEU A 131 -7.86 -6.47 17.19
N SER A 132 -8.22 -6.58 15.91
CA SER A 132 -7.48 -7.43 14.96
C SER A 132 -6.03 -6.97 14.81
N GLU A 133 -5.82 -5.67 14.80
CA GLU A 133 -4.50 -5.06 14.67
C GLU A 133 -3.65 -5.27 15.93
N GLU A 134 -4.22 -5.14 17.12
CA GLU A 134 -3.50 -5.46 18.35
C GLU A 134 -3.12 -6.94 18.43
N LEU A 135 -4.02 -7.85 18.02
CA LEU A 135 -3.68 -9.27 17.92
C LEU A 135 -2.53 -9.51 16.92
N LEU A 136 -2.53 -8.82 15.78
CA LEU A 136 -1.44 -8.86 14.83
C LEU A 136 -0.12 -8.39 15.47
N ASN A 137 -0.14 -7.26 16.19
CA ASN A 137 1.04 -6.72 16.88
C ASN A 137 1.56 -7.66 17.97
N LEU A 138 0.66 -8.29 18.74
CA LEU A 138 1.02 -9.26 19.76
C LEU A 138 1.71 -10.48 19.14
N LEU A 139 1.12 -11.02 18.08
CA LEU A 139 1.65 -12.19 17.39
C LEU A 139 2.96 -11.90 16.63
N SER A 140 3.16 -10.68 16.12
CA SER A 140 4.39 -10.30 15.39
C SER A 140 5.65 -10.28 16.28
N ARG A 141 5.48 -10.24 17.60
CA ARG A 141 6.59 -10.32 18.58
C ARG A 141 6.99 -11.76 18.92
N VAL A 142 6.25 -12.75 18.44
CA VAL A 142 6.52 -14.16 18.68
C VAL A 142 7.64 -14.63 17.76
N GLN A 143 8.76 -15.05 18.35
CA GLN A 143 9.89 -15.56 17.57
C GLN A 143 9.50 -16.86 16.84
N GLY A 144 9.89 -16.96 15.57
CA GLY A 144 9.59 -18.12 14.72
C GLY A 144 8.17 -18.12 14.14
N LEU A 145 7.35 -17.11 14.42
CA LEU A 145 6.05 -16.91 13.79
C LEU A 145 6.11 -15.75 12.79
N ARG A 146 5.91 -16.04 11.53
CA ARG A 146 5.75 -14.99 10.51
C ARG A 146 4.29 -14.50 10.51
N VAL A 147 4.10 -13.24 10.81
CA VAL A 147 2.79 -12.59 10.80
C VAL A 147 2.72 -11.63 9.62
N VAL A 148 1.70 -11.80 8.78
CA VAL A 148 1.47 -10.88 7.64
C VAL A 148 1.01 -9.53 8.17
N ALA A 149 1.58 -8.48 7.60
CA ALA A 149 1.27 -7.11 8.01
C ALA A 149 -0.19 -6.72 7.73
N ARG A 150 -0.65 -5.72 8.46
CA ARG A 150 -2.03 -5.22 8.41
C ARG A 150 -2.49 -4.87 7.00
N THR A 151 -1.66 -4.17 6.22
CA THR A 151 -2.01 -3.71 4.87
C THR A 151 -2.51 -4.85 3.99
N SER A 152 -1.77 -5.96 3.95
CA SER A 152 -2.16 -7.14 3.19
C SER A 152 -3.36 -7.88 3.81
N SER A 153 -3.36 -8.09 5.12
CA SER A 153 -4.44 -8.81 5.82
C SER A 153 -5.79 -8.11 5.67
N PHE A 154 -5.81 -6.77 5.76
CA PHE A 154 -7.03 -5.97 5.72
C PHE A 154 -7.53 -5.67 4.29
N SER A 155 -6.74 -5.95 3.26
CA SER A 155 -7.18 -5.83 1.86
C SER A 155 -8.32 -6.78 1.50
N PHE A 156 -8.57 -7.80 2.32
CA PHE A 156 -9.66 -8.76 2.16
C PHE A 156 -10.97 -8.36 2.85
N ARG A 157 -11.01 -7.19 3.47
CA ARG A 157 -12.22 -6.69 4.12
C ARG A 157 -13.41 -6.66 3.16
N GLY A 158 -14.54 -7.29 3.57
CA GLY A 158 -15.78 -7.29 2.80
C GLY A 158 -15.72 -8.06 1.48
N ARG A 159 -14.62 -8.74 1.19
CA ARG A 159 -14.52 -9.62 0.03
C ARG A 159 -15.09 -11.00 0.35
N ALA A 160 -15.95 -11.50 -0.52
CA ALA A 160 -16.47 -12.87 -0.46
C ALA A 160 -15.45 -13.84 -1.07
N VAL A 161 -14.32 -14.04 -0.41
CA VAL A 161 -13.21 -14.91 -0.83
C VAL A 161 -13.05 -16.01 0.21
N ASP A 162 -12.81 -17.25 -0.23
CA ASP A 162 -12.59 -18.37 0.70
C ASP A 162 -11.20 -18.31 1.37
N ALA A 163 -11.10 -18.96 2.54
CA ALA A 163 -9.90 -18.95 3.37
C ALA A 163 -8.65 -19.49 2.63
N ALA A 164 -8.81 -20.50 1.78
CA ALA A 164 -7.69 -21.09 1.05
C ALA A 164 -7.11 -20.10 0.03
N THR A 165 -7.98 -19.36 -0.66
CA THR A 165 -7.57 -18.32 -1.61
C THR A 165 -6.87 -17.17 -0.90
N ILE A 166 -7.42 -16.68 0.22
CA ILE A 166 -6.78 -15.63 1.05
C ILE A 166 -5.40 -16.10 1.50
N ALA A 167 -5.31 -17.29 2.07
CA ALA A 167 -4.05 -17.83 2.56
C ALA A 167 -2.99 -17.98 1.45
N LYS A 168 -3.41 -18.37 0.24
CA LYS A 168 -2.54 -18.45 -0.93
C LYS A 168 -2.02 -17.07 -1.35
N GLU A 169 -2.88 -16.06 -1.43
CA GLU A 169 -2.48 -14.69 -1.80
C GLU A 169 -1.55 -14.09 -0.75
N LEU A 170 -1.81 -14.34 0.55
CA LEU A 170 -0.98 -13.88 1.66
C LEU A 170 0.21 -14.79 1.96
N ARG A 171 0.31 -15.95 1.30
CA ARG A 171 1.37 -16.95 1.48
C ARG A 171 1.51 -17.37 2.95
N VAL A 172 0.39 -17.70 3.60
CA VAL A 172 0.34 -18.12 5.01
C VAL A 172 -0.18 -19.54 5.17
N THR A 173 0.20 -20.17 6.30
CA THR A 173 -0.29 -21.50 6.68
C THR A 173 -1.57 -21.43 7.50
N HIS A 174 -1.84 -20.30 8.17
CA HIS A 174 -2.99 -20.12 9.03
C HIS A 174 -3.62 -18.73 8.86
N LEU A 175 -4.93 -18.66 9.12
CA LEU A 175 -5.67 -17.40 9.22
C LEU A 175 -6.30 -17.31 10.60
N LEU A 176 -6.20 -16.15 11.25
CA LEU A 176 -6.98 -15.79 12.43
C LEU A 176 -8.11 -14.88 11.98
N GLU A 177 -9.34 -15.33 12.15
CA GLU A 177 -10.55 -14.58 11.83
C GLU A 177 -11.48 -14.53 13.04
N GLY A 178 -12.48 -13.65 13.00
CA GLY A 178 -13.41 -13.54 14.09
C GLY A 178 -14.48 -12.48 13.92
N SER A 179 -15.24 -12.30 15.00
CA SER A 179 -16.26 -11.28 15.08
C SER A 179 -16.28 -10.61 16.44
N VAL A 180 -16.73 -9.36 16.47
CA VAL A 180 -16.87 -8.55 17.67
C VAL A 180 -18.29 -8.01 17.74
N ARG A 181 -18.96 -8.19 18.90
CA ARG A 181 -20.22 -7.53 19.23
C ARG A 181 -20.05 -6.74 20.52
N ARG A 182 -20.21 -5.44 20.44
CA ARG A 182 -20.22 -4.55 21.61
C ARG A 182 -21.65 -4.15 21.94
N ALA A 183 -22.01 -4.21 23.23
CA ALA A 183 -23.30 -3.76 23.75
C ALA A 183 -23.06 -3.05 25.09
N GLY A 184 -23.09 -1.71 25.08
CA GLY A 184 -22.74 -0.89 26.24
C GLY A 184 -21.35 -1.17 26.76
N SER A 185 -21.23 -1.59 28.03
CA SER A 185 -19.98 -1.93 28.70
C SER A 185 -19.52 -3.39 28.50
N ARG A 186 -20.26 -4.20 27.73
CA ARG A 186 -19.88 -5.61 27.43
C ARG A 186 -19.41 -5.78 26.01
N VAL A 187 -18.46 -6.70 25.85
CA VAL A 187 -17.95 -7.12 24.55
C VAL A 187 -17.98 -8.64 24.46
N ARG A 188 -18.48 -9.13 23.32
CA ARG A 188 -18.38 -10.54 22.93
C ARG A 188 -17.49 -10.65 21.71
N ILE A 189 -16.42 -11.43 21.84
CA ILE A 189 -15.45 -11.69 20.78
C ILE A 189 -15.45 -13.18 20.49
N THR A 190 -15.63 -13.54 19.22
CA THR A 190 -15.37 -14.90 18.74
C THR A 190 -14.13 -14.86 17.89
N ALA A 191 -13.15 -15.71 18.19
CA ALA A 191 -11.91 -15.84 17.43
C ALA A 191 -11.73 -17.28 16.98
N GLN A 192 -11.26 -17.48 15.75
CA GLN A 192 -11.08 -18.78 15.11
C GLN A 192 -9.75 -18.81 14.37
N LEU A 193 -8.98 -19.88 14.59
CA LEU A 193 -7.75 -20.16 13.83
C LEU A 193 -8.07 -21.20 12.77
N VAL A 194 -7.91 -20.83 11.51
CA VAL A 194 -8.21 -21.67 10.34
C VAL A 194 -6.90 -22.11 9.69
N ARG A 195 -6.76 -23.40 9.44
CA ARG A 195 -5.64 -23.96 8.70
C ARG A 195 -5.86 -23.79 7.20
N ALA A 196 -4.88 -23.23 6.48
CA ALA A 196 -4.99 -22.94 5.06
C ALA A 196 -5.09 -24.17 4.16
N SER A 197 -4.48 -25.29 4.55
CA SER A 197 -4.36 -26.50 3.72
C SER A 197 -5.69 -27.22 3.49
N ASP A 198 -6.61 -27.15 4.45
CA ASP A 198 -7.87 -27.89 4.44
C ASP A 198 -9.07 -27.04 4.90
N SER A 199 -8.85 -25.77 5.17
CA SER A 199 -9.84 -24.82 5.71
C SER A 199 -10.50 -25.31 7.01
N SER A 200 -9.84 -26.17 7.77
CA SER A 200 -10.33 -26.67 9.04
C SER A 200 -10.07 -25.65 10.17
N HIS A 201 -10.99 -25.60 11.14
CA HIS A 201 -10.78 -24.82 12.34
C HIS A 201 -9.83 -25.57 13.29
N ALA A 202 -8.58 -25.10 13.37
CA ALA A 202 -7.61 -25.63 14.33
C ALA A 202 -8.01 -25.26 15.77
N TRP A 203 -8.60 -24.07 15.95
CA TRP A 203 -9.08 -23.58 17.23
C TRP A 203 -10.23 -22.60 17.06
N SER A 204 -11.16 -22.57 18.02
CA SER A 204 -12.26 -21.59 18.10
C SER A 204 -12.66 -21.35 19.54
N GLN A 205 -12.80 -20.07 19.94
CA GLN A 205 -13.25 -19.70 21.27
C GLN A 205 -14.06 -18.41 21.26
N THR A 206 -15.04 -18.32 22.17
CA THR A 206 -15.84 -17.10 22.38
C THR A 206 -15.55 -16.54 23.79
N PHE A 207 -15.28 -15.25 23.84
CA PHE A 207 -15.04 -14.46 25.04
C PHE A 207 -16.22 -13.53 25.24
N ASP A 208 -16.84 -13.54 26.43
CA ASP A 208 -17.94 -12.62 26.81
C ASP A 208 -17.56 -11.98 28.13
N ARG A 209 -17.09 -10.74 28.12
CA ARG A 209 -16.46 -10.02 29.23
C ARG A 209 -16.90 -8.56 29.29
N ALA A 210 -16.51 -7.87 30.36
CA ALA A 210 -16.58 -6.42 30.41
C ALA A 210 -15.59 -5.78 29.44
N LEU A 211 -15.90 -4.60 28.91
CA LEU A 211 -15.03 -3.89 27.98
C LEU A 211 -13.67 -3.54 28.61
N GLY A 212 -13.64 -3.29 29.92
CA GLY A 212 -12.39 -3.07 30.66
C GLY A 212 -11.40 -4.23 30.63
N ASP A 213 -11.86 -5.45 30.33
CA ASP A 213 -11.02 -6.65 30.24
C ASP A 213 -10.42 -6.87 28.85
N ILE A 214 -10.56 -5.91 27.93
CA ILE A 214 -10.20 -6.09 26.51
C ILE A 214 -8.74 -6.52 26.32
N PHE A 215 -7.82 -5.96 27.10
CA PHE A 215 -6.41 -6.31 27.03
C PHE A 215 -6.13 -7.75 27.49
N ALA A 216 -6.80 -8.19 28.56
CA ALA A 216 -6.71 -9.59 29.01
C ALA A 216 -7.26 -10.57 27.96
N ILE A 217 -8.32 -10.20 27.25
CA ILE A 217 -8.87 -11.01 26.15
C ILE A 217 -7.88 -11.08 24.99
N GLN A 218 -7.23 -9.98 24.62
CA GLN A 218 -6.21 -9.96 23.57
C GLN A 218 -5.05 -10.90 23.90
N ASP A 219 -4.55 -10.86 25.14
CA ASP A 219 -3.49 -11.73 25.62
C ASP A 219 -3.92 -13.21 25.65
N GLU A 220 -5.17 -13.51 26.05
CA GLU A 220 -5.72 -14.86 26.04
C GLU A 220 -5.82 -15.40 24.60
N ILE A 221 -6.28 -14.61 23.64
CA ILE A 221 -6.37 -15.01 22.22
C ILE A 221 -4.97 -15.25 21.66
N ALA A 222 -4.05 -14.30 21.84
CA ALA A 222 -2.68 -14.44 21.33
C ALA A 222 -1.98 -15.69 21.90
N SER A 223 -2.12 -15.92 23.21
CA SER A 223 -1.56 -17.09 23.89
C SER A 223 -2.17 -18.41 23.40
N ALA A 224 -3.48 -18.43 23.13
CA ALA A 224 -4.16 -19.61 22.58
C ALA A 224 -3.68 -19.91 21.14
N VAL A 225 -3.55 -18.90 20.30
CA VAL A 225 -3.02 -19.03 18.93
C VAL A 225 -1.60 -19.58 18.93
N VAL A 226 -0.71 -19.01 19.76
CA VAL A 226 0.70 -19.44 19.88
C VAL A 226 0.80 -20.90 20.32
N ARG A 227 -0.02 -21.30 21.29
CA ARG A 227 -0.07 -22.68 21.78
C ARG A 227 -0.56 -23.65 20.69
N GLU A 228 -1.57 -23.27 19.94
CA GLU A 228 -2.14 -24.10 18.85
C GLU A 228 -1.18 -24.24 17.68
N LEU A 229 -0.38 -23.23 17.40
CA LEU A 229 0.64 -23.23 16.36
C LEU A 229 1.93 -23.98 16.80
N GLU A 230 1.99 -24.52 18.04
CA GLU A 230 3.15 -25.21 18.59
C GLU A 230 4.47 -24.40 18.53
N VAL A 231 4.37 -23.08 18.42
CA VAL A 231 5.53 -22.19 18.34
C VAL A 231 6.18 -22.12 19.73
N LYS A 232 7.44 -22.51 19.81
CA LYS A 232 8.20 -22.37 21.05
C LYS A 232 8.46 -20.89 21.34
N LEU A 233 7.86 -20.38 22.39
CA LEU A 233 8.19 -19.06 22.95
C LEU A 233 9.63 -19.09 23.49
N LEU A 234 10.59 -18.74 22.65
CA LEU A 234 11.98 -18.52 23.05
C LEU A 234 12.09 -17.06 23.51
N GLY A 235 11.75 -16.79 24.78
CA GLY A 235 11.97 -15.47 25.37
C GLY A 235 10.92 -15.07 26.41
N LYS A 236 11.40 -14.58 27.52
CA LYS A 236 10.62 -14.05 28.63
C LYS A 236 10.13 -12.65 28.26
N ALA A 237 9.00 -12.51 27.68
CA ALA A 237 8.08 -11.39 27.83
C ALA A 237 6.88 -11.68 26.96
N GLY A 238 5.78 -12.03 27.57
CA GLY A 238 4.48 -11.87 26.94
C GLY A 238 4.31 -10.41 26.49
N PRO A 239 3.45 -10.19 25.50
CA PRO A 239 3.19 -8.84 25.02
C PRO A 239 2.78 -7.94 26.18
N LYS A 240 3.44 -6.79 26.30
CA LYS A 240 3.10 -5.80 27.31
C LYS A 240 1.79 -5.15 26.91
N ALA A 241 0.70 -5.49 27.57
CA ALA A 241 -0.51 -4.68 27.48
C ALA A 241 -0.19 -3.25 27.93
N TRP A 242 -0.62 -2.27 27.17
CA TRP A 242 -0.50 -0.87 27.55
C TRP A 242 -1.71 -0.52 28.41
N PRO A 243 -1.58 -0.46 29.76
CA PRO A 243 -2.69 -0.02 30.59
C PRO A 243 -2.97 1.44 30.26
N THR A 244 -4.09 1.69 29.61
CA THR A 244 -4.59 3.02 29.29
C THR A 244 -6.10 3.05 29.54
N ASP A 245 -6.65 4.25 29.60
CA ASP A 245 -8.09 4.47 29.63
C ASP A 245 -8.77 3.89 28.37
N THR A 246 -9.94 3.28 28.51
CA THR A 246 -10.68 2.66 27.40
C THR A 246 -11.11 3.67 26.33
N ASP A 247 -11.37 4.94 26.71
CA ASP A 247 -11.72 5.98 25.78
C ASP A 247 -10.48 6.49 25.02
N ALA A 248 -9.34 6.63 25.73
CA ALA A 248 -8.04 6.90 25.10
C ALA A 248 -7.69 5.82 24.07
N TYR A 249 -7.89 4.55 24.42
CA TYR A 249 -7.68 3.42 23.53
C TYR A 249 -8.61 3.47 22.31
N ALA A 250 -9.88 3.78 22.49
CA ALA A 250 -10.84 3.90 21.39
C ALA A 250 -10.47 5.03 20.42
N HIS A 251 -10.01 6.18 20.92
CA HIS A 251 -9.48 7.26 20.10
C HIS A 251 -8.23 6.84 19.33
N TYR A 252 -7.29 6.17 19.98
CA TYR A 252 -6.07 5.63 19.36
C TYR A 252 -6.40 4.70 18.18
N LEU A 253 -7.35 3.77 18.36
CA LEU A 253 -7.74 2.83 17.31
C LEU A 253 -8.36 3.55 16.10
N ARG A 254 -9.18 4.59 16.33
CA ARG A 254 -9.71 5.43 15.23
C ARG A 254 -8.60 6.20 14.52
N GLY A 255 -7.68 6.78 15.29
CA GLY A 255 -6.52 7.48 14.73
C GLY A 255 -5.66 6.59 13.83
N ARG A 256 -5.40 5.37 14.26
CA ARG A 256 -4.71 4.36 13.44
C ARG A 256 -5.48 4.01 12.17
N HIS A 257 -6.78 3.79 12.27
CA HIS A 257 -7.61 3.51 11.10
C HIS A 257 -7.52 4.65 10.07
N PHE A 258 -7.69 5.89 10.50
CA PHE A 258 -7.65 7.05 9.61
C PHE A 258 -6.26 7.27 8.99
N SER A 259 -5.18 6.92 9.69
CA SER A 259 -3.82 7.03 9.17
C SER A 259 -3.54 6.18 7.93
N GLU A 260 -4.34 5.12 7.70
CA GLU A 260 -4.20 4.20 6.57
C GLU A 260 -4.97 4.66 5.32
N LEU A 261 -5.86 5.66 5.44
CA LEU A 261 -6.70 6.10 4.32
C LEU A 261 -5.94 6.88 3.23
N ALA A 262 -4.66 7.18 3.44
CA ALA A 262 -3.75 7.87 2.51
C ALA A 262 -4.37 9.09 1.80
N SER A 263 -5.28 9.81 2.48
CA SER A 263 -5.99 10.98 2.00
C SER A 263 -5.80 12.17 2.93
N LYS A 264 -6.00 13.40 2.44
CA LYS A 264 -5.92 14.60 3.28
C LYS A 264 -6.90 14.53 4.46
N ALA A 265 -8.14 14.13 4.22
CA ALA A 265 -9.15 13.98 5.26
C ALA A 265 -8.77 12.91 6.29
N GLY A 266 -8.25 11.75 5.84
CA GLY A 266 -7.76 10.69 6.71
C GLY A 266 -6.59 11.16 7.58
N TYR A 267 -5.65 11.92 7.00
CA TYR A 267 -4.54 12.52 7.72
C TYR A 267 -5.01 13.46 8.85
N GLU A 268 -5.93 14.38 8.54
CA GLU A 268 -6.47 15.34 9.51
C GLU A 268 -7.25 14.64 10.63
N GLN A 269 -8.06 13.64 10.28
CA GLN A 269 -8.79 12.81 11.25
C GLN A 269 -7.86 11.98 12.13
N ALA A 270 -6.80 11.39 11.56
CA ALA A 270 -5.82 10.63 12.32
C ALA A 270 -5.16 11.49 13.40
N ILE A 271 -4.73 12.70 13.05
CA ILE A 271 -4.15 13.63 14.02
C ILE A 271 -5.15 13.97 15.13
N SER A 272 -6.38 14.36 14.76
CA SER A 272 -7.42 14.75 15.74
C SER A 272 -7.71 13.63 16.74
N GLU A 273 -7.85 12.39 16.26
CA GLU A 273 -8.14 11.25 17.12
C GLU A 273 -6.95 10.88 18.01
N LEU A 274 -5.72 10.93 17.50
CA LEU A 274 -4.52 10.65 18.29
C LEU A 274 -4.27 11.72 19.36
N GLU A 275 -4.52 12.98 19.04
CA GLU A 275 -4.44 14.09 20.01
C GLU A 275 -5.53 13.95 21.09
N ALA A 276 -6.74 13.51 20.74
CA ALA A 276 -7.79 13.21 21.71
C ALA A 276 -7.39 12.04 22.64
N ALA A 277 -6.78 10.98 22.11
CA ALA A 277 -6.25 9.89 22.92
C ALA A 277 -5.20 10.39 23.92
N LEU A 278 -4.27 11.25 23.48
CA LEU A 278 -3.20 11.81 24.29
C LEU A 278 -3.67 12.89 25.30
N ALA A 279 -4.82 13.53 25.04
CA ALA A 279 -5.46 14.43 25.99
C ALA A 279 -6.04 13.67 27.19
N ILE A 280 -6.52 12.42 26.98
CA ILE A 280 -7.02 11.53 28.03
C ILE A 280 -5.85 10.85 28.76
N ASP A 281 -4.92 10.25 28.01
CA ASP A 281 -3.73 9.60 28.56
C ASP A 281 -2.44 10.12 27.89
N PRO A 282 -1.80 11.16 28.47
CA PRO A 282 -0.54 11.71 27.96
C PRO A 282 0.63 10.72 27.98
N GLY A 283 0.54 9.63 28.78
CA GLY A 283 1.56 8.59 28.89
C GLY A 283 1.43 7.47 27.85
N PHE A 284 0.41 7.54 26.98
CA PHE A 284 0.14 6.47 26.02
C PHE A 284 1.14 6.48 24.85
N ALA A 285 2.29 5.84 25.06
CA ALA A 285 3.41 5.81 24.13
C ALA A 285 3.06 5.36 22.69
N PRO A 286 2.19 4.34 22.45
CA PRO A 286 1.78 3.97 21.09
C PRO A 286 1.08 5.10 20.33
N ALA A 287 0.30 5.95 21.01
CA ALA A 287 -0.36 7.09 20.36
C ALA A 287 0.67 8.15 19.92
N TRP A 288 1.68 8.45 20.72
CA TRP A 288 2.80 9.31 20.31
C TRP A 288 3.57 8.75 19.13
N ALA A 289 3.89 7.44 19.13
CA ALA A 289 4.59 6.77 18.04
C ALA A 289 3.79 6.85 16.72
N THR A 290 2.48 6.58 16.80
CA THR A 290 1.59 6.65 15.62
C THR A 290 1.48 8.08 15.11
N LEU A 291 1.37 9.07 15.98
CA LEU A 291 1.32 10.49 15.60
C LEU A 291 2.61 10.90 14.87
N GLY A 292 3.78 10.45 15.34
CA GLY A 292 5.05 10.64 14.64
C GLY A 292 5.05 10.05 13.23
N SER A 293 4.55 8.83 13.07
CA SER A 293 4.43 8.17 11.77
C SER A 293 3.43 8.86 10.84
N VAL A 294 2.33 9.39 11.37
CA VAL A 294 1.33 10.17 10.62
C VAL A 294 1.97 11.45 10.06
N TYR A 295 2.69 12.22 10.87
CA TYR A 295 3.37 13.43 10.40
C TYR A 295 4.44 13.13 9.36
N TRP A 296 5.21 12.05 9.54
CA TRP A 296 6.16 11.59 8.52
C TRP A 296 5.49 11.22 7.20
N SER A 297 4.39 10.45 7.26
CA SER A 297 3.61 10.08 6.08
C SER A 297 3.03 11.29 5.38
N GLY A 298 2.50 12.25 6.14
CA GLY A 298 1.99 13.52 5.60
C GLY A 298 3.05 14.33 4.86
N ALA A 299 4.27 14.38 5.39
CA ALA A 299 5.42 15.04 4.74
C ALA A 299 5.80 14.35 3.43
N ASN A 300 5.95 13.02 3.45
CA ASN A 300 6.32 12.24 2.27
C ASN A 300 5.27 12.28 1.15
N ASN A 301 4.00 12.43 1.50
CA ASN A 301 2.90 12.52 0.54
C ASN A 301 2.56 13.98 0.17
N SER A 302 3.39 14.94 0.53
CA SER A 302 3.19 16.36 0.24
C SER A 302 1.84 16.94 0.75
N LEU A 303 1.29 16.34 1.80
CA LEU A 303 0.08 16.82 2.48
C LEU A 303 0.38 17.98 3.41
N ILE A 304 1.61 18.05 3.90
CA ILE A 304 2.18 19.14 4.72
C ILE A 304 3.59 19.46 4.25
N ASN A 305 4.10 20.64 4.66
CA ASN A 305 5.48 21.00 4.41
C ASN A 305 6.45 19.95 4.96
N TYR A 306 7.44 19.54 4.16
CA TYR A 306 8.38 18.45 4.49
C TYR A 306 9.14 18.72 5.80
N ALA A 307 9.73 19.91 5.94
CA ALA A 307 10.54 20.26 7.11
C ALA A 307 9.70 20.27 8.40
N GLU A 308 8.48 20.80 8.35
CA GLU A 308 7.56 20.79 9.50
C GLU A 308 7.12 19.38 9.86
N GLY A 309 6.79 18.54 8.86
CA GLY A 309 6.40 17.16 9.10
C GLY A 309 7.52 16.32 9.68
N ALA A 310 8.74 16.42 9.15
CA ALA A 310 9.91 15.74 9.68
C ALA A 310 10.24 16.19 11.12
N ARG A 311 10.17 17.49 11.41
CA ARG A 311 10.38 18.05 12.74
C ARG A 311 9.37 17.50 13.76
N ARG A 312 8.08 17.50 13.42
CA ARG A 312 7.01 16.94 14.30
C ARG A 312 7.15 15.43 14.46
N ALA A 313 7.45 14.71 13.39
CA ALA A 313 7.67 13.28 13.45
C ALA A 313 8.80 12.92 14.41
N ARG A 314 9.92 13.66 14.37
CA ARG A 314 11.03 13.51 15.31
C ARG A 314 10.57 13.78 16.76
N GLN A 315 9.94 14.93 17.00
CA GLN A 315 9.46 15.32 18.33
C GLN A 315 8.53 14.27 18.96
N TYR A 316 7.58 13.75 18.19
CA TYR A 316 6.62 12.76 18.71
C TYR A 316 7.25 11.38 18.88
N SER A 317 8.19 11.01 18.01
CA SER A 317 8.99 9.79 18.20
C SER A 317 9.82 9.83 19.48
N GLU A 318 10.46 10.96 19.77
CA GLU A 318 11.20 11.18 21.02
C GLU A 318 10.29 11.10 22.25
N LYS A 319 9.10 11.71 22.20
CA LYS A 319 8.09 11.58 23.25
C LYS A 319 7.65 10.14 23.48
N ALA A 320 7.39 9.40 22.40
CA ALA A 320 7.04 7.99 22.50
C ALA A 320 8.11 7.18 23.23
N LEU A 321 9.38 7.40 22.89
CA LEU A 321 10.52 6.70 23.50
C LEU A 321 10.81 7.15 24.94
N ALA A 322 10.38 8.34 25.33
CA ALA A 322 10.46 8.78 26.73
C ALA A 322 9.53 7.95 27.65
N PHE A 323 8.39 7.48 27.12
CA PHE A 323 7.45 6.61 27.84
C PHE A 323 7.75 5.12 27.66
N ASP A 324 8.16 4.69 26.45
CA ASP A 324 8.64 3.34 26.18
C ASP A 324 9.86 3.33 25.26
N PRO A 325 11.06 3.06 25.79
CA PRO A 325 12.30 3.06 25.02
C PRO A 325 12.45 1.87 24.06
N ASN A 326 11.52 0.90 24.05
CA ASN A 326 11.58 -0.29 23.21
C ASN A 326 10.55 -0.31 22.07
N LEU A 327 10.00 0.82 21.69
CA LEU A 327 9.13 0.92 20.53
C LEU A 327 9.97 0.92 19.23
N ALA A 328 9.84 -0.13 18.43
CA ALA A 328 10.64 -0.33 17.22
C ALA A 328 10.43 0.76 16.17
N GLU A 329 9.17 1.16 15.95
CA GLU A 329 8.81 2.13 14.91
C GLU A 329 9.45 3.51 15.13
N PRO A 330 9.30 4.19 16.31
CA PRO A 330 9.96 5.47 16.55
C PRO A 330 11.48 5.36 16.63
N ILE A 331 12.05 4.26 17.16
CA ILE A 331 13.51 4.03 17.14
C ILE A 331 14.02 4.06 15.69
N SER A 332 13.38 3.27 14.81
CA SER A 332 13.80 3.17 13.42
C SER A 332 13.55 4.45 12.62
N LEU A 333 12.49 5.19 12.94
CA LEU A 333 12.19 6.48 12.28
C LEU A 333 13.24 7.54 12.62
N LEU A 334 13.62 7.65 13.89
CA LEU A 334 14.71 8.54 14.32
C LEU A 334 16.03 8.14 13.67
N GLY A 335 16.34 6.84 13.65
CA GLY A 335 17.53 6.34 12.97
C GLY A 335 17.55 6.67 11.46
N TYR A 336 16.41 6.59 10.81
CA TYR A 336 16.27 6.97 9.41
C TYR A 336 16.58 8.46 9.19
N PHE A 337 16.02 9.35 10.03
CA PHE A 337 16.32 10.78 9.96
C PHE A 337 17.81 11.07 10.17
N ASP A 338 18.43 10.47 11.19
CA ASP A 338 19.87 10.71 11.47
C ASP A 338 20.76 10.34 10.29
N VAL A 339 20.40 9.25 9.57
CA VAL A 339 21.16 8.83 8.37
C VAL A 339 20.87 9.74 7.17
N VAL A 340 19.60 10.08 6.93
CA VAL A 340 19.21 10.86 5.73
C VAL A 340 19.66 12.30 5.82
N GLU A 341 19.60 12.89 7.03
CA GLU A 341 20.06 14.26 7.29
C GLU A 341 21.58 14.37 7.51
N GLY A 342 22.28 13.22 7.59
CA GLY A 342 23.72 13.19 7.78
C GLY A 342 24.20 13.63 9.16
N VAL A 343 23.30 13.64 10.16
CA VAL A 343 23.58 14.12 11.51
C VAL A 343 24.44 13.12 12.30
N ASP A 344 24.06 11.83 12.26
CA ASP A 344 24.76 10.73 12.92
C ASP A 344 24.57 9.42 12.13
N LEU A 345 25.45 9.18 11.17
CA LEU A 345 25.35 8.02 10.28
C LEU A 345 25.43 6.69 11.04
N ASP A 346 26.35 6.57 11.97
CA ASP A 346 26.58 5.33 12.72
C ASP A 346 25.50 5.09 13.77
N GLY A 347 25.15 6.13 14.52
CA GLY A 347 24.06 6.07 15.51
C GLY A 347 22.73 5.79 14.85
N GLY A 348 22.45 6.43 13.71
CA GLY A 348 21.23 6.19 12.93
C GLY A 348 21.13 4.75 12.44
N MET A 349 22.23 4.18 11.92
CA MET A 349 22.27 2.75 11.54
C MET A 349 22.05 1.83 12.74
N ARG A 350 22.68 2.10 13.88
CA ARG A 350 22.44 1.31 15.11
C ARG A 350 20.99 1.35 15.55
N ARG A 351 20.32 2.51 15.44
CA ARG A 351 18.88 2.64 15.74
C ARG A 351 18.02 1.85 14.77
N LEU A 352 18.30 1.89 13.47
CA LEU A 352 17.59 1.10 12.47
C LEU A 352 17.71 -0.40 12.72
N GLU A 353 18.92 -0.90 12.98
CA GLU A 353 19.15 -2.31 13.33
C GLU A 353 18.48 -2.67 14.67
N ARG A 354 18.51 -1.78 15.66
CA ARG A 354 17.78 -2.00 16.92
C ARG A 354 16.28 -2.11 16.71
N GLY A 355 15.70 -1.27 15.85
CA GLY A 355 14.29 -1.40 15.45
C GLY A 355 14.00 -2.76 14.81
N ARG A 356 14.89 -3.22 13.92
CA ARG A 356 14.78 -4.52 13.26
C ARG A 356 14.93 -5.69 14.24
N GLU A 357 15.81 -5.61 15.23
CA GLU A 357 15.93 -6.63 16.30
C GLU A 357 14.62 -6.77 17.10
N LEU A 358 13.96 -5.64 17.38
CA LEU A 358 12.69 -5.63 18.12
C LEU A 358 11.52 -6.16 17.30
N GLU A 359 11.47 -5.81 16.01
CA GLU A 359 10.42 -6.22 15.06
C GLU A 359 11.04 -6.65 13.72
N PRO A 360 11.56 -7.89 13.60
CA PRO A 360 12.33 -8.34 12.43
C PRO A 360 11.57 -8.33 11.11
N HIS A 361 10.25 -8.49 11.18
CA HIS A 361 9.39 -8.57 9.99
C HIS A 361 8.55 -7.31 9.77
N ASN A 362 8.88 -6.20 10.43
CA ASN A 362 8.16 -4.94 10.22
C ASN A 362 8.50 -4.35 8.83
N PRO A 363 7.55 -4.29 7.89
CA PRO A 363 7.83 -3.87 6.52
C PRO A 363 8.25 -2.40 6.42
N ARG A 364 7.83 -1.53 7.36
CA ARG A 364 8.25 -0.12 7.40
C ARG A 364 9.73 0.02 7.76
N ILE A 365 10.21 -0.78 8.70
CA ILE A 365 11.63 -0.80 9.09
C ILE A 365 12.48 -1.35 7.95
N LEU A 366 12.04 -2.47 7.35
CA LEU A 366 12.72 -3.09 6.21
C LEU A 366 12.79 -2.15 4.99
N THR A 367 11.71 -1.42 4.68
CA THR A 367 11.73 -0.44 3.59
C THR A 367 12.65 0.76 3.88
N ARG A 368 12.78 1.20 5.14
CA ARG A 368 13.77 2.22 5.52
C ARG A 368 15.20 1.72 5.32
N LEU A 369 15.50 0.49 5.74
CA LEU A 369 16.81 -0.14 5.51
C LEU A 369 17.11 -0.30 4.02
N ALA A 370 16.13 -0.74 3.21
CA ALA A 370 16.25 -0.82 1.77
C ALA A 370 16.57 0.54 1.14
N ASN A 371 15.87 1.59 1.56
CA ASN A 371 16.08 2.95 1.09
C ASN A 371 17.50 3.46 1.41
N ILE A 372 17.97 3.25 2.64
CA ILE A 372 19.34 3.63 3.05
C ILE A 372 20.37 2.81 2.29
N ALA A 373 20.16 1.52 2.11
CA ALA A 373 21.07 0.66 1.33
C ALA A 373 21.16 1.11 -0.13
N THR A 374 20.01 1.47 -0.76
CA THR A 374 19.98 2.03 -2.13
C THR A 374 20.78 3.33 -2.21
N ARG A 375 20.55 4.28 -1.29
CA ARG A 375 21.30 5.56 -1.24
C ARG A 375 22.81 5.38 -1.08
N ARG A 376 23.24 4.28 -0.48
CA ARG A 376 24.67 3.94 -0.28
C ARG A 376 25.22 3.05 -1.39
N GLY A 377 24.50 2.81 -2.47
CA GLY A 377 24.91 1.92 -3.57
C GLY A 377 24.96 0.44 -3.19
N ARG A 378 24.49 0.05 -2.00
CA ARG A 378 24.47 -1.34 -1.54
C ARG A 378 23.22 -2.04 -2.08
N LEU A 379 23.13 -2.14 -3.42
CA LEU A 379 21.90 -2.53 -4.13
C LEU A 379 21.44 -3.97 -3.83
N GLU A 380 22.37 -4.90 -3.59
CA GLU A 380 22.03 -6.28 -3.21
C GLU A 380 21.47 -6.37 -1.79
N ASP A 381 22.00 -5.58 -0.85
CA ASP A 381 21.42 -5.48 0.50
C ASP A 381 20.03 -4.83 0.43
N ALA A 382 19.87 -3.77 -0.37
CA ALA A 382 18.59 -3.12 -0.57
C ALA A 382 17.54 -4.09 -1.11
N ARG A 383 17.91 -4.92 -2.09
CA ARG A 383 17.04 -5.95 -2.64
C ARG A 383 16.64 -6.96 -1.60
N ARG A 384 17.59 -7.48 -0.81
CA ARG A 384 17.31 -8.43 0.26
C ARG A 384 16.28 -7.87 1.26
N TYR A 385 16.43 -6.61 1.68
CA TYR A 385 15.45 -5.95 2.54
C TYR A 385 14.08 -5.78 1.86
N CYS A 386 14.05 -5.51 0.55
CA CYS A 386 12.80 -5.46 -0.22
C CYS A 386 12.13 -6.85 -0.29
N ASP A 387 12.89 -7.92 -0.51
CA ASP A 387 12.37 -9.29 -0.53
C ASP A 387 11.78 -9.67 0.84
N GLU A 388 12.49 -9.36 1.93
CA GLU A 388 12.00 -9.56 3.31
C GLU A 388 10.71 -8.75 3.57
N ALA A 389 10.67 -7.49 3.14
CA ALA A 389 9.48 -6.64 3.27
C ALA A 389 8.30 -7.15 2.46
N LEU A 390 8.53 -7.59 1.22
CA LEU A 390 7.49 -8.16 0.36
C LEU A 390 6.96 -9.49 0.90
N HIS A 391 7.82 -10.26 1.57
CA HIS A 391 7.40 -11.47 2.26
C HIS A 391 6.52 -11.16 3.48
N ALA A 392 6.82 -10.08 4.22
CA ALA A 392 6.04 -9.63 5.38
C ALA A 392 4.73 -8.93 4.99
N ASP A 393 4.70 -8.19 3.86
CA ASP A 393 3.52 -7.42 3.42
C ASP A 393 3.36 -7.48 1.89
N PRO A 394 2.88 -8.62 1.34
CA PRO A 394 2.87 -8.88 -0.10
C PRO A 394 1.93 -7.98 -0.91
N LEU A 395 0.94 -7.35 -0.28
CA LEU A 395 -0.03 -6.46 -0.92
C LEU A 395 0.15 -4.99 -0.50
N SER A 396 1.32 -4.62 0.02
CA SER A 396 1.63 -3.25 0.42
C SER A 396 2.07 -2.39 -0.76
N PRO A 397 1.34 -1.31 -1.10
CA PRO A 397 1.79 -0.37 -2.12
C PRO A 397 3.15 0.25 -1.78
N LEU A 398 3.42 0.55 -0.50
CA LEU A 398 4.69 1.10 -0.04
C LEU A 398 5.86 0.16 -0.33
N VAL A 399 5.72 -1.12 0.00
CA VAL A 399 6.77 -2.13 -0.23
C VAL A 399 7.07 -2.25 -1.72
N HIS A 400 6.03 -2.37 -2.55
CA HIS A 400 6.19 -2.41 -4.01
C HIS A 400 6.81 -1.11 -4.55
N ALA A 401 6.46 0.05 -3.99
CA ALA A 401 7.03 1.32 -4.40
C ALA A 401 8.53 1.41 -4.11
N VAL A 402 8.97 1.01 -2.90
CA VAL A 402 10.39 0.99 -2.53
C VAL A 402 11.16 -0.04 -3.34
N TYR A 403 10.58 -1.23 -3.54
CA TYR A 403 11.19 -2.26 -4.38
C TYR A 403 11.37 -1.77 -5.83
N GLY A 404 10.32 -1.13 -6.41
CA GLY A 404 10.39 -0.53 -7.74
C GLY A 404 11.49 0.52 -7.88
N ASN A 405 11.70 1.36 -6.85
CA ASN A 405 12.83 2.31 -6.83
C ASN A 405 14.18 1.60 -6.76
N THR A 406 14.34 0.62 -5.87
CA THR A 406 15.58 -0.17 -5.74
C THR A 406 15.92 -0.85 -7.06
N SER A 407 14.95 -1.47 -7.73
CA SER A 407 15.13 -2.11 -9.03
C SER A 407 15.48 -1.10 -10.14
N PHE A 408 14.83 0.07 -10.15
CA PHE A 408 15.12 1.15 -11.10
C PHE A 408 16.57 1.62 -10.99
N PHE A 409 17.03 1.96 -9.78
CA PHE A 409 18.41 2.38 -9.55
C PHE A 409 19.44 1.26 -9.71
N SER A 410 18.99 0.00 -9.73
CA SER A 410 19.82 -1.17 -10.06
C SER A 410 19.85 -1.48 -11.56
N GLY A 411 19.18 -0.70 -12.41
CA GLY A 411 19.06 -0.94 -13.85
C GLY A 411 18.14 -2.10 -14.23
N ARG A 412 17.40 -2.69 -13.28
CA ARG A 412 16.46 -3.80 -13.51
C ARG A 412 15.09 -3.24 -13.90
N LEU A 413 14.99 -2.70 -15.11
CA LEU A 413 13.84 -1.91 -15.54
C LEU A 413 12.54 -2.71 -15.61
N ASP A 414 12.56 -3.98 -16.06
CA ASP A 414 11.35 -4.82 -16.14
C ASP A 414 10.81 -5.17 -14.74
N GLU A 415 11.70 -5.46 -13.78
CA GLU A 415 11.31 -5.68 -12.39
C GLU A 415 10.73 -4.39 -11.77
N ALA A 416 11.37 -3.25 -12.02
CA ALA A 416 10.91 -1.94 -11.56
C ALA A 416 9.51 -1.62 -12.10
N GLU A 417 9.27 -1.86 -13.38
CA GLU A 417 7.97 -1.66 -14.03
C GLU A 417 6.90 -2.56 -13.40
N ALA A 418 7.17 -3.86 -13.25
CA ALA A 418 6.24 -4.79 -12.65
C ALA A 418 5.83 -4.35 -11.23
N MET A 419 6.80 -3.91 -10.41
CA MET A 419 6.55 -3.38 -9.07
C MET A 419 5.70 -2.11 -9.11
N ARG A 420 5.97 -1.16 -10.02
CA ARG A 420 5.20 0.09 -10.14
C ARG A 420 3.80 -0.12 -10.68
N ARG A 421 3.60 -1.02 -11.63
CA ARG A 421 2.25 -1.41 -12.07
C ARG A 421 1.46 -2.03 -10.91
N LYS A 422 2.12 -2.84 -10.05
CA LYS A 422 1.48 -3.41 -8.86
C LYS A 422 1.09 -2.34 -7.83
N VAL A 423 1.88 -1.28 -7.66
CA VAL A 423 1.49 -0.12 -6.82
C VAL A 423 0.16 0.47 -7.31
N LEU A 424 0.04 0.74 -8.62
CA LEU A 424 -1.16 1.34 -9.20
C LEU A 424 -2.37 0.40 -9.20
N GLU A 425 -2.15 -0.92 -9.30
CA GLU A 425 -3.20 -1.93 -9.13
C GLU A 425 -3.75 -1.92 -7.69
N LEU A 426 -2.85 -1.91 -6.69
CA LEU A 426 -3.21 -1.95 -5.27
C LEU A 426 -3.77 -0.62 -4.77
N SER A 427 -3.29 0.49 -5.30
CA SER A 427 -3.69 1.85 -4.92
C SER A 427 -3.69 2.77 -6.15
N PRO A 428 -4.80 2.82 -6.92
CA PRO A 428 -4.89 3.62 -8.15
C PRO A 428 -4.66 5.13 -7.95
N GLY A 429 -4.86 5.62 -6.73
CA GLY A 429 -4.62 7.03 -6.35
C GLY A 429 -3.26 7.27 -5.69
N TRP A 430 -2.30 6.35 -5.80
CA TRP A 430 -0.97 6.51 -5.20
C TRP A 430 -0.26 7.73 -5.79
N LEU A 431 0.04 8.71 -4.93
CA LEU A 431 0.71 9.94 -5.33
C LEU A 431 2.06 9.64 -5.99
N SER A 432 2.37 10.31 -7.09
CA SER A 432 3.54 10.07 -7.93
C SER A 432 3.66 8.67 -8.55
N GLY A 433 2.64 7.84 -8.45
CA GLY A 433 2.67 6.47 -8.99
C GLY A 433 2.86 6.43 -10.50
N HIS A 434 2.10 7.21 -11.23
CA HIS A 434 2.19 7.34 -12.67
C HIS A 434 3.51 8.01 -13.12
N PHE A 435 4.00 8.99 -12.38
CA PHE A 435 5.29 9.63 -12.63
C PHE A 435 6.45 8.62 -12.55
N TYR A 436 6.52 7.81 -11.48
CA TYR A 436 7.60 6.82 -11.36
C TYR A 436 7.50 5.69 -12.39
N LEU A 437 6.29 5.28 -12.79
CA LEU A 437 6.11 4.35 -13.91
C LEU A 437 6.58 4.97 -15.22
N GLY A 438 6.17 6.21 -15.51
CA GLY A 438 6.59 6.94 -16.69
C GLY A 438 8.12 7.15 -16.79
N ARG A 439 8.82 7.35 -15.65
CA ARG A 439 10.30 7.40 -15.61
C ARG A 439 10.94 6.08 -16.05
N ILE A 440 10.37 4.96 -15.63
CA ILE A 440 10.88 3.63 -16.02
C ILE A 440 10.67 3.41 -17.52
N LEU A 441 9.46 3.71 -18.03
CA LEU A 441 9.14 3.62 -19.46
C LEU A 441 10.02 4.55 -20.31
N LEU A 442 10.33 5.75 -19.83
CA LEU A 442 11.30 6.65 -20.45
C LEU A 442 12.68 5.99 -20.59
N GLN A 443 13.18 5.34 -19.53
CA GLN A 443 14.48 4.64 -19.57
C GLN A 443 14.45 3.41 -20.47
N LYS A 444 13.30 2.79 -20.67
CA LYS A 444 13.07 1.70 -21.63
C LYS A 444 12.90 2.21 -23.07
N ASN A 445 12.90 3.52 -23.28
CA ASN A 445 12.61 4.19 -24.56
C ASN A 445 11.18 3.94 -25.08
N GLU A 446 10.23 3.66 -24.18
CA GLU A 446 8.80 3.48 -24.48
C GLU A 446 8.10 4.84 -24.29
N LEU A 447 8.45 5.82 -25.16
CA LEU A 447 8.16 7.25 -24.95
C LEU A 447 6.65 7.58 -24.99
N ASP A 448 5.87 6.94 -25.89
CA ASP A 448 4.43 7.18 -26.00
C ASP A 448 3.68 6.72 -24.75
N GLU A 449 4.07 5.55 -24.21
CA GLU A 449 3.48 5.04 -22.98
C GLU A 449 3.93 5.87 -21.76
N ALA A 450 5.21 6.29 -21.72
CA ALA A 450 5.72 7.22 -20.72
C ALA A 450 4.88 8.52 -20.68
N LEU A 451 4.62 9.11 -21.85
CA LEU A 451 3.80 10.31 -21.97
C LEU A 451 2.35 10.08 -21.49
N ALA A 452 1.78 8.92 -21.83
CA ALA A 452 0.43 8.57 -21.38
C ALA A 452 0.36 8.46 -19.85
N GLU A 453 1.36 7.84 -19.22
CA GLU A 453 1.44 7.72 -17.76
C GLU A 453 1.66 9.09 -17.10
N MET A 454 2.55 9.94 -17.63
CA MET A 454 2.75 11.30 -17.08
C MET A 454 1.46 12.14 -17.13
N ARG A 455 0.63 11.99 -18.17
CA ARG A 455 -0.67 12.68 -18.28
C ARG A 455 -1.71 12.20 -17.27
N ARG A 456 -1.62 10.95 -16.82
CA ARG A 456 -2.49 10.36 -15.78
C ARG A 456 -2.13 10.79 -14.36
N GLU A 457 -0.92 11.33 -14.14
CA GLU A 457 -0.46 11.75 -12.82
C GLU A 457 -1.36 12.87 -12.26
N GLN A 458 -1.90 12.64 -11.06
CA GLN A 458 -2.85 13.56 -10.44
C GLN A 458 -2.17 14.79 -9.83
N SER A 459 -0.98 14.61 -9.27
CA SER A 459 -0.19 15.71 -8.73
C SER A 459 0.33 16.59 -9.86
N ALA A 460 -0.07 17.86 -9.89
CA ALA A 460 0.39 18.82 -10.90
C ALA A 460 1.92 18.93 -10.92
N PHE A 461 2.56 18.93 -9.75
CA PHE A 461 4.00 18.98 -9.60
C PHE A 461 4.71 17.81 -10.32
N TRP A 462 4.34 16.56 -9.99
CA TRP A 462 4.92 15.37 -10.59
C TRP A 462 4.57 15.23 -12.06
N ARG A 463 3.34 15.59 -12.44
CA ARG A 463 2.89 15.60 -13.85
C ARG A 463 3.73 16.54 -14.69
N LEU A 464 3.88 17.81 -14.27
CA LEU A 464 4.64 18.80 -15.03
C LEU A 464 6.13 18.45 -15.09
N THR A 465 6.72 17.94 -14.01
CA THR A 465 8.10 17.43 -14.01
C THR A 465 8.26 16.33 -15.06
N GLY A 466 7.36 15.35 -15.07
CA GLY A 466 7.41 14.25 -16.03
C GLY A 466 7.16 14.69 -17.48
N LEU A 467 6.18 15.57 -17.71
CA LEU A 467 5.88 16.09 -19.04
C LEU A 467 7.03 16.91 -19.63
N ALA A 468 7.70 17.74 -18.81
CA ALA A 468 8.88 18.50 -19.27
C ALA A 468 10.00 17.58 -19.77
N ILE A 469 10.21 16.45 -19.10
CA ILE A 469 11.24 15.46 -19.47
C ILE A 469 10.81 14.66 -20.70
N VAL A 470 9.61 14.11 -20.71
CA VAL A 470 9.15 13.19 -21.79
C VAL A 470 8.94 13.94 -23.10
N HIS A 471 8.36 15.17 -23.08
CA HIS A 471 8.23 16.00 -24.30
C HIS A 471 9.61 16.35 -24.87
N HIS A 472 10.63 16.60 -24.02
CA HIS A 472 11.99 16.79 -24.49
C HIS A 472 12.55 15.53 -25.18
N ALA A 473 12.33 14.35 -24.59
CA ALA A 473 12.74 13.07 -25.19
C ALA A 473 12.08 12.80 -26.53
N LEU A 474 10.84 13.25 -26.73
CA LEU A 474 10.09 13.18 -28.01
C LEU A 474 10.53 14.23 -29.03
N GLY A 475 11.42 15.17 -28.69
CA GLY A 475 11.81 16.29 -29.54
C GLY A 475 10.76 17.41 -29.63
N GLU A 476 9.77 17.41 -28.74
CA GLU A 476 8.67 18.38 -28.67
C GLU A 476 9.05 19.58 -27.78
N ALA A 477 10.00 20.40 -28.25
CA ALA A 477 10.63 21.46 -27.45
C ALA A 477 9.61 22.45 -26.86
N GLU A 478 8.63 22.91 -27.66
CA GLU A 478 7.62 23.87 -27.20
C GLU A 478 6.75 23.30 -26.06
N ALA A 479 6.36 22.04 -26.15
CA ALA A 479 5.58 21.37 -25.11
C ALA A 479 6.41 21.17 -23.83
N SER A 480 7.69 20.81 -23.97
CA SER A 480 8.62 20.69 -22.86
C SER A 480 8.82 22.02 -22.14
N ASP A 481 9.01 23.12 -22.90
CA ASP A 481 9.15 24.47 -22.35
C ASP A 481 7.86 24.95 -21.65
N ALA A 482 6.71 24.68 -22.21
CA ALA A 482 5.42 25.01 -21.61
C ALA A 482 5.25 24.33 -20.25
N ALA A 483 5.55 23.01 -20.18
CA ALA A 483 5.46 22.25 -18.94
C ALA A 483 6.46 22.75 -17.88
N LEU A 484 7.72 23.03 -18.26
CA LEU A 484 8.74 23.59 -17.36
C LEU A 484 8.34 24.98 -16.85
N ASN A 485 7.86 25.86 -17.74
CA ASN A 485 7.44 27.20 -17.36
C ASN A 485 6.26 27.18 -16.37
N GLU A 486 5.33 26.23 -16.54
CA GLU A 486 4.23 26.05 -15.57
C GLU A 486 4.75 25.50 -14.25
N LEU A 487 5.65 24.52 -14.25
CA LEU A 487 6.31 23.98 -13.06
C LEU A 487 7.03 25.07 -12.27
N MET A 488 7.75 25.97 -12.94
CA MET A 488 8.49 27.07 -12.33
C MET A 488 7.59 28.15 -11.68
N ARG A 489 6.30 28.20 -12.01
CA ARG A 489 5.32 29.08 -11.35
C ARG A 489 4.76 28.50 -10.05
N MET A 490 4.97 27.21 -9.81
CA MET A 490 4.56 26.56 -8.56
C MET A 490 5.52 26.92 -7.43
N PRO A 491 5.11 26.79 -6.14
CA PRO A 491 6.05 26.89 -5.03
C PRO A 491 7.16 25.84 -5.19
N THR A 492 8.40 26.31 -5.29
CA THR A 492 9.57 25.47 -5.55
C THR A 492 10.34 25.09 -4.27
N ASP A 493 9.84 25.45 -3.11
CA ASP A 493 10.43 25.08 -1.82
C ASP A 493 10.40 23.55 -1.67
N GLY A 494 11.58 22.93 -1.71
CA GLY A 494 11.76 21.47 -1.70
C GLY A 494 11.65 20.78 -3.05
N ALA A 495 11.61 21.51 -4.18
CA ALA A 495 11.57 20.97 -5.55
C ALA A 495 12.94 21.01 -6.26
N GLY A 496 13.99 21.39 -5.55
CA GLY A 496 15.32 21.64 -6.14
C GLY A 496 15.87 20.43 -6.89
N TYR A 497 15.71 19.24 -6.33
CA TYR A 497 16.19 18.02 -6.96
C TYR A 497 15.46 17.70 -8.27
N GLN A 498 14.12 17.83 -8.30
CA GLN A 498 13.33 17.54 -9.50
C GLN A 498 13.58 18.54 -10.61
N LEU A 499 13.76 19.81 -10.27
CA LEU A 499 14.16 20.84 -11.25
C LEU A 499 15.54 20.58 -11.81
N ALA A 500 16.49 20.15 -10.96
CA ALA A 500 17.81 19.70 -11.44
C ALA A 500 17.71 18.53 -12.42
N GLN A 501 16.84 17.54 -12.15
CA GLN A 501 16.59 16.43 -13.07
C GLN A 501 16.07 16.91 -14.43
N VAL A 502 15.11 17.84 -14.47
CA VAL A 502 14.57 18.38 -15.72
C VAL A 502 15.67 19.09 -16.51
N HIS A 503 16.42 20.01 -15.90
CA HIS A 503 17.48 20.74 -16.57
C HIS A 503 18.63 19.84 -17.02
N ALA A 504 19.05 18.89 -16.18
CA ALA A 504 20.10 17.93 -16.53
C ALA A 504 19.70 17.06 -17.73
N TYR A 505 18.47 16.52 -17.73
CA TYR A 505 17.97 15.70 -18.84
C TYR A 505 17.87 16.48 -20.15
N ARG A 506 17.55 17.77 -20.08
CA ARG A 506 17.49 18.69 -21.24
C ARG A 506 18.87 19.17 -21.70
N GLY A 507 19.95 18.81 -21.00
CA GLY A 507 21.31 19.24 -21.32
C GLY A 507 21.68 20.65 -20.85
N ASP A 508 20.83 21.28 -20.02
CA ASP A 508 21.12 22.57 -19.40
C ASP A 508 21.92 22.37 -18.10
N VAL A 509 23.17 22.03 -18.28
CA VAL A 509 24.10 21.58 -17.23
C VAL A 509 24.29 22.66 -16.15
N ASP A 510 24.46 23.92 -16.54
CA ASP A 510 24.71 25.00 -15.57
C ASP A 510 23.51 25.27 -14.66
N THR A 511 22.34 25.32 -15.24
CA THR A 511 21.09 25.48 -14.47
C THR A 511 20.81 24.25 -13.59
N ALA A 512 21.13 23.04 -14.07
CA ALA A 512 21.00 21.83 -13.27
C ALA A 512 21.87 21.90 -12.00
N PHE A 513 23.15 22.33 -12.10
CA PHE A 513 24.01 22.50 -10.92
C PHE A 513 23.50 23.58 -9.96
N GLN A 514 22.95 24.69 -10.47
CA GLN A 514 22.35 25.72 -9.61
C GLN A 514 21.18 25.15 -8.78
N TRP A 515 20.36 24.30 -9.38
CA TRP A 515 19.27 23.63 -8.67
C TRP A 515 19.75 22.57 -7.70
N LEU A 516 20.81 21.81 -8.05
CA LEU A 516 21.46 20.86 -7.14
C LEU A 516 22.03 21.57 -5.91
N ASP A 517 22.64 22.75 -6.07
CA ASP A 517 23.16 23.54 -4.96
C ASP A 517 22.04 24.06 -4.04
N ARG A 518 20.93 24.48 -4.61
CA ARG A 518 19.74 24.86 -3.84
C ARG A 518 19.15 23.65 -3.10
N ALA A 519 19.06 22.50 -3.77
CA ALA A 519 18.60 21.25 -3.15
C ALA A 519 19.51 20.83 -1.98
N ALA A 520 20.84 20.96 -2.14
CA ALA A 520 21.80 20.68 -1.08
C ALA A 520 21.64 21.62 0.12
N THR A 521 21.44 22.90 -0.14
CA THR A 521 21.19 23.91 0.93
C THR A 521 19.88 23.63 1.67
N ALA A 522 18.84 23.15 0.97
CA ALA A 522 17.54 22.81 1.52
C ALA A 522 17.49 21.40 2.16
N HIS A 523 18.58 20.65 2.14
CA HIS A 523 18.64 19.23 2.56
C HIS A 523 17.58 18.37 1.87
N ASP A 524 17.39 18.55 0.55
CA ASP A 524 16.40 17.81 -0.24
C ASP A 524 16.71 16.30 -0.19
N ALA A 525 15.74 15.53 0.25
CA ALA A 525 15.88 14.09 0.42
C ALA A 525 16.18 13.34 -0.90
N GLY A 526 15.82 13.90 -2.06
CA GLY A 526 16.11 13.32 -3.38
C GLY A 526 17.61 13.18 -3.66
N LEU A 527 18.44 14.07 -3.12
CA LEU A 527 19.87 14.08 -3.34
C LEU A 527 20.58 12.77 -2.97
N GLY A 528 20.05 12.01 -2.01
CA GLY A 528 20.63 10.71 -1.65
C GLY A 528 20.65 9.68 -2.78
N PHE A 529 19.91 9.91 -3.87
CA PHE A 529 19.89 9.06 -5.06
C PHE A 529 20.68 9.64 -6.24
N ALA A 530 21.25 10.86 -6.11
CA ALA A 530 21.87 11.58 -7.22
C ALA A 530 22.94 10.75 -7.95
N GLY A 531 23.77 10.01 -7.22
CA GLY A 531 24.83 9.18 -7.80
C GLY A 531 24.34 8.04 -8.70
N PHE A 532 23.06 7.68 -8.65
CA PHE A 532 22.46 6.55 -9.38
C PHE A 532 21.31 6.97 -10.30
N ASP A 533 20.93 8.27 -10.29
CA ASP A 533 19.78 8.74 -11.05
C ASP A 533 20.10 8.94 -12.54
N PRO A 534 19.51 8.12 -13.43
CA PRO A 534 19.80 8.24 -14.86
C PRO A 534 19.33 9.57 -15.47
N LEU A 535 18.41 10.32 -14.83
CA LEU A 535 18.00 11.65 -15.29
C LEU A 535 19.11 12.71 -15.13
N LEU A 536 20.10 12.43 -14.28
CA LEU A 536 21.29 13.28 -14.08
C LEU A 536 22.48 12.85 -14.93
N GLY A 537 22.31 11.85 -15.83
CA GLY A 537 23.38 11.26 -16.63
C GLY A 537 24.21 12.27 -17.40
N ASN A 538 23.62 13.36 -17.93
CA ASN A 538 24.30 14.42 -18.65
C ASN A 538 25.29 15.23 -17.76
N LEU A 539 25.21 15.09 -16.43
CA LEU A 539 26.13 15.76 -15.49
C LEU A 539 27.38 14.92 -15.19
N HIS A 540 27.36 13.61 -15.46
CA HIS A 540 28.43 12.69 -15.04
C HIS A 540 29.80 13.03 -15.66
N GLY A 541 29.81 13.62 -16.85
CA GLY A 541 31.04 14.06 -17.52
C GLY A 541 31.55 15.46 -17.14
N ASP A 542 30.78 16.21 -16.34
CA ASP A 542 31.14 17.55 -15.92
C ASP A 542 32.12 17.51 -14.72
N PRO A 543 33.21 18.31 -14.71
CA PRO A 543 34.18 18.29 -13.61
C PRO A 543 33.61 18.70 -12.24
N ARG A 544 32.44 19.33 -12.18
CA ARG A 544 31.73 19.68 -10.93
C ARG A 544 31.03 18.49 -10.30
N TRP A 545 30.76 17.41 -11.06
CA TRP A 545 29.95 16.30 -10.61
C TRP A 545 30.54 15.56 -9.41
N GLN A 546 31.75 15.09 -9.54
CA GLN A 546 32.42 14.36 -8.47
C GLN A 546 32.58 15.18 -7.17
N PRO A 547 33.05 16.46 -7.21
CA PRO A 547 33.08 17.32 -6.02
C PRO A 547 31.72 17.57 -5.41
N PHE A 548 30.65 17.62 -6.23
CA PHE A 548 29.28 17.75 -5.74
C PHE A 548 28.86 16.52 -4.94
N LEU A 549 29.04 15.29 -5.47
CA LEU A 549 28.71 14.05 -4.78
C LEU A 549 29.47 13.90 -3.47
N GLU A 550 30.75 14.21 -3.45
CA GLU A 550 31.58 14.22 -2.24
C GLU A 550 31.01 15.16 -1.17
N ARG A 551 30.64 16.38 -1.58
CA ARG A 551 30.03 17.36 -0.68
C ARG A 551 28.73 16.91 -0.03
N ILE A 552 27.88 16.20 -0.76
CA ILE A 552 26.62 15.67 -0.25
C ILE A 552 26.74 14.26 0.36
N GLY A 553 27.94 13.66 0.38
CA GLY A 553 28.22 12.36 0.99
C GLY A 553 27.57 11.18 0.24
N VAL A 554 27.38 11.29 -1.07
CA VAL A 554 26.78 10.24 -1.92
C VAL A 554 27.88 9.54 -2.72
N ALA A 555 27.87 8.20 -2.71
CA ALA A 555 28.81 7.42 -3.51
C ALA A 555 28.49 7.56 -5.00
N PRO A 556 29.51 7.71 -5.88
CA PRO A 556 29.30 7.67 -7.32
C PRO A 556 28.87 6.27 -7.76
N CYS A 557 28.10 6.19 -8.82
CA CYS A 557 27.82 4.95 -9.52
C CYS A 557 29.11 4.50 -10.23
N ASN A 558 29.65 3.34 -9.89
CA ASN A 558 30.79 2.73 -10.58
C ASN A 558 30.36 2.08 -11.90
#